data_1a01ec482509c238d191f3e40c24c19b
#
_entry.id   1a01ec482509c238d191f3e40c24c19b
#
_cell.length_a   1.000
_cell.length_b   1.000
_cell.length_c   1.000
_cell.angle_alpha   90.00
_cell.angle_beta   90.00
_cell.angle_gamma   90.00
#
_symmetry.space_group_name_H-M   'P 1'
#
loop_
_entity.id
_entity.type
_entity.pdbx_description
1 polymer ?
#
loop_
_entity_poly.entity_id
_entity_poly.type
_entity_poly.pdbx_seq_one_letter_code
_entity_poly.pdbx_strand_id
1 'polypeptide(L)'
;MATFYLPDAGETPGCHPLTLTRSLGDFPLANVTLRRHQQATLLAAGLTEASGPDADLTVHPAAWFAPAELATFVADASYGTMSIADGAVLLTRKGGQRDLRATQSFAIAYAWDLLRANVEAMTARKHYVQESGAHASVYVDGRLQVGKGTKILPGVVIEGDVIIGDHCKVGPNCYIRGSTAIGDKCHVGQAVEIKNSILLPGTNVGHLSYLGDSILGEKVNFGAGTITSNLRHDGGMHRSPVAGNMVDTGRRKLGAIIGDGVHTGIHTSIYPGRKLWPETSTLPGAIVDKDILS
;
A
#
# COMPACT_ATOMS: atom_id res chain seq x y z
N MET A 1 1.93 -32.95 3.91
CA MET A 1 1.82 -31.48 4.10
C MET A 1 0.71 -31.02 3.16
N ALA A 2 -0.25 -30.24 3.65
CA ALA A 2 -1.32 -29.75 2.77
C ALA A 2 -0.77 -28.71 1.77
N THR A 3 -1.35 -28.72 0.58
CA THR A 3 -0.93 -27.85 -0.52
C THR A 3 -1.87 -26.66 -0.68
N PHE A 4 -1.36 -25.52 -1.14
CA PHE A 4 -2.18 -24.37 -1.50
C PHE A 4 -1.94 -23.92 -2.94
N TYR A 5 -2.99 -23.41 -3.56
CA TYR A 5 -2.95 -22.75 -4.85
C TYR A 5 -3.33 -21.28 -4.67
N LEU A 6 -2.48 -20.38 -5.19
CA LEU A 6 -2.67 -18.94 -5.19
C LEU A 6 -2.89 -18.48 -6.65
N PRO A 7 -4.14 -18.31 -7.07
CA PRO A 7 -4.46 -17.85 -8.43
C PRO A 7 -4.00 -16.41 -8.67
N ASP A 8 -3.91 -16.02 -9.93
CA ASP A 8 -3.74 -14.61 -10.28
C ASP A 8 -5.02 -13.83 -9.97
N ALA A 9 -4.83 -12.60 -9.49
CA ALA A 9 -5.93 -11.69 -9.35
C ALA A 9 -6.43 -11.29 -10.75
N GLY A 10 -7.70 -11.53 -11.01
CA GLY A 10 -8.38 -10.95 -12.16
C GLY A 10 -8.49 -9.43 -12.05
N GLU A 11 -9.41 -8.85 -12.80
CA GLU A 11 -9.70 -7.41 -12.66
C GLU A 11 -10.12 -7.06 -11.22
N THR A 12 -9.55 -5.98 -10.70
CA THR A 12 -9.84 -5.48 -9.35
C THR A 12 -10.25 -4.00 -9.41
N PRO A 13 -11.48 -3.70 -9.91
CA PRO A 13 -11.94 -2.33 -10.15
C PRO A 13 -11.95 -1.45 -8.89
N GLY A 14 -12.13 -2.06 -7.71
CA GLY A 14 -12.03 -1.36 -6.43
C GLY A 14 -10.64 -0.77 -6.14
N CYS A 15 -9.60 -1.36 -6.72
CA CYS A 15 -8.22 -0.90 -6.57
C CYS A 15 -7.76 0.04 -7.70
N HIS A 16 -8.63 0.38 -8.68
CA HIS A 16 -8.31 1.41 -9.67
C HIS A 16 -8.04 2.76 -8.99
N PRO A 17 -7.10 3.55 -9.54
CA PRO A 17 -6.34 3.36 -10.80
C PRO A 17 -5.08 2.49 -10.68
N LEU A 18 -4.70 2.00 -9.50
CA LEU A 18 -3.42 1.35 -9.22
C LEU A 18 -3.26 -0.02 -9.92
N THR A 19 -4.36 -0.70 -10.20
CA THR A 19 -4.39 -2.02 -10.84
C THR A 19 -4.75 -1.99 -12.32
N LEU A 20 -4.70 -0.83 -12.96
CA LEU A 20 -4.83 -0.68 -14.41
C LEU A 20 -3.55 -1.09 -15.16
N THR A 21 -2.40 -1.01 -14.49
CA THR A 21 -1.06 -1.22 -15.07
C THR A 21 -0.35 -2.43 -14.49
N ARG A 22 -0.88 -3.03 -13.45
CA ARG A 22 -0.33 -4.23 -12.77
C ARG A 22 -1.43 -5.05 -12.11
N SER A 23 -1.17 -6.33 -11.86
CA SER A 23 -2.07 -7.14 -11.05
C SER A 23 -2.05 -6.70 -9.58
N LEU A 24 -3.12 -6.97 -8.83
CA LEU A 24 -3.14 -6.72 -7.38
C LEU A 24 -2.05 -7.55 -6.66
N GLY A 25 -1.80 -8.78 -7.13
CA GLY A 25 -0.75 -9.64 -6.57
C GLY A 25 0.65 -9.05 -6.69
N ASP A 26 0.91 -8.23 -7.72
CA ASP A 26 2.20 -7.58 -7.95
C ASP A 26 2.32 -6.23 -7.24
N PHE A 27 1.25 -5.74 -6.59
CA PHE A 27 1.30 -4.48 -5.88
C PHE A 27 2.22 -4.57 -4.66
N PRO A 28 3.23 -3.67 -4.51
CA PRO A 28 4.17 -3.75 -3.39
C PRO A 28 3.59 -3.12 -2.12
N LEU A 29 3.74 -3.85 -1.02
CA LEU A 29 3.43 -3.46 0.35
C LEU A 29 4.72 -3.58 1.16
N ALA A 30 5.15 -2.53 1.84
CA ALA A 30 6.49 -2.49 2.47
C ALA A 30 7.62 -2.93 1.50
N ASN A 31 7.51 -2.54 0.23
CA ASN A 31 8.42 -2.89 -0.90
C ASN A 31 8.52 -4.40 -1.21
N VAL A 32 7.50 -5.19 -0.84
CA VAL A 32 7.39 -6.61 -1.18
C VAL A 32 6.00 -6.85 -1.78
N THR A 33 5.87 -7.58 -2.88
CA THR A 33 4.59 -7.79 -3.54
C THR A 33 3.57 -8.52 -2.65
N LEU A 34 2.28 -8.23 -2.81
CA LEU A 34 1.21 -8.89 -2.06
C LEU A 34 1.31 -10.43 -2.20
N ARG A 35 1.53 -10.92 -3.42
CA ARG A 35 1.72 -12.36 -3.69
C ARG A 35 2.83 -12.96 -2.82
N ARG A 36 3.97 -12.28 -2.69
CA ARG A 36 5.09 -12.75 -1.84
C ARG A 36 4.75 -12.72 -0.35
N HIS A 37 3.97 -11.74 0.12
CA HIS A 37 3.47 -11.74 1.50
C HIS A 37 2.56 -12.93 1.75
N GLN A 38 1.63 -13.21 0.83
CA GLN A 38 0.73 -14.37 0.92
C GLN A 38 1.51 -15.67 0.94
N GLN A 39 2.43 -15.87 -0.02
CA GLN A 39 3.29 -17.06 -0.08
C GLN A 39 4.07 -17.26 1.22
N ALA A 40 4.75 -16.22 1.70
CA ALA A 40 5.55 -16.31 2.93
C ALA A 40 4.69 -16.70 4.15
N THR A 41 3.48 -16.14 4.27
CA THR A 41 2.58 -16.42 5.39
C THR A 41 2.03 -17.86 5.32
N LEU A 42 1.67 -18.32 4.14
CA LEU A 42 1.17 -19.69 3.91
C LEU A 42 2.26 -20.74 4.14
N LEU A 43 3.47 -20.50 3.63
CA LEU A 43 4.62 -21.37 3.87
C LEU A 43 4.99 -21.42 5.35
N ALA A 44 4.96 -20.29 6.06
CA ALA A 44 5.21 -20.23 7.49
C ALA A 44 4.15 -20.98 8.32
N ALA A 45 2.94 -21.13 7.80
CA ALA A 45 1.88 -21.95 8.40
C ALA A 45 2.03 -23.46 8.11
N GLY A 46 3.11 -23.88 7.45
CA GLY A 46 3.41 -25.29 7.14
C GLY A 46 2.72 -25.84 5.89
N LEU A 47 2.24 -24.97 5.00
CA LEU A 47 1.67 -25.35 3.72
C LEU A 47 2.74 -25.39 2.62
N THR A 48 2.48 -26.08 1.51
CA THR A 48 3.35 -26.16 0.34
C THR A 48 2.61 -25.61 -0.88
N GLU A 49 3.26 -24.76 -1.68
CA GLU A 49 2.64 -24.21 -2.89
C GLU A 49 2.49 -25.26 -3.98
N ALA A 50 1.33 -25.30 -4.62
CA ALA A 50 1.01 -26.15 -5.75
C ALA A 50 0.83 -25.28 -7.02
N SER A 51 1.13 -25.85 -8.17
CA SER A 51 1.08 -25.15 -9.46
C SER A 51 -0.32 -25.00 -10.05
N GLY A 52 -1.36 -25.56 -9.43
CA GLY A 52 -2.69 -25.55 -10.01
C GLY A 52 -3.84 -25.77 -9.02
N PRO A 53 -5.09 -25.71 -9.50
CA PRO A 53 -6.31 -25.71 -8.68
C PRO A 53 -6.61 -27.06 -7.99
N ASP A 54 -5.82 -28.08 -8.28
CA ASP A 54 -5.97 -29.38 -7.61
C ASP A 54 -5.39 -29.40 -6.18
N ALA A 55 -4.78 -28.33 -5.73
CA ALA A 55 -4.33 -28.15 -4.35
C ALA A 55 -5.43 -28.42 -3.30
N ASP A 56 -5.03 -28.75 -2.07
CA ASP A 56 -5.94 -28.94 -0.95
C ASP A 56 -6.66 -27.64 -0.56
N LEU A 57 -5.97 -26.50 -0.72
CA LEU A 57 -6.48 -25.17 -0.41
C LEU A 57 -6.42 -24.25 -1.65
N THR A 58 -7.46 -23.44 -1.83
CA THR A 58 -7.47 -22.33 -2.79
C THR A 58 -7.51 -21.01 -2.04
N VAL A 59 -6.58 -20.14 -2.37
CA VAL A 59 -6.41 -18.83 -1.73
C VAL A 59 -7.11 -17.75 -2.57
N HIS A 60 -7.85 -16.86 -1.91
CA HIS A 60 -8.38 -15.67 -2.61
C HIS A 60 -7.22 -14.72 -2.94
N PRO A 61 -7.07 -14.26 -4.19
CA PRO A 61 -5.90 -13.49 -4.62
C PRO A 61 -5.75 -12.13 -3.92
N ALA A 62 -6.83 -11.58 -3.38
CA ALA A 62 -6.83 -10.34 -2.60
C ALA A 62 -6.75 -10.56 -1.08
N ALA A 63 -6.52 -11.80 -0.60
CA ALA A 63 -6.49 -12.07 0.83
C ALA A 63 -5.26 -11.49 1.52
N TRP A 64 -5.46 -10.91 2.68
CA TRP A 64 -4.43 -10.61 3.67
C TRP A 64 -4.67 -11.46 4.91
N PHE A 65 -3.70 -12.24 5.33
CA PHE A 65 -3.84 -13.17 6.45
C PHE A 65 -3.17 -12.66 7.71
N ALA A 66 -3.93 -12.64 8.81
CA ALA A 66 -3.36 -12.61 10.16
C ALA A 66 -2.77 -13.98 10.49
N PRO A 67 -1.47 -14.09 10.85
CA PRO A 67 -0.81 -15.39 11.03
C PRO A 67 -1.50 -16.32 12.03
N ALA A 68 -2.03 -15.77 13.13
CA ALA A 68 -2.72 -16.57 14.16
C ALA A 68 -4.02 -17.21 13.65
N GLU A 69 -4.82 -16.48 12.86
CA GLU A 69 -6.06 -17.00 12.28
C GLU A 69 -5.76 -18.06 11.21
N LEU A 70 -4.74 -17.82 10.38
CA LEU A 70 -4.30 -18.80 9.40
C LEU A 70 -3.80 -20.08 10.08
N ALA A 71 -3.01 -19.97 11.14
CA ALA A 71 -2.54 -21.13 11.92
C ALA A 71 -3.70 -21.92 12.51
N THR A 72 -4.73 -21.26 13.05
CA THR A 72 -5.95 -21.90 13.55
C THR A 72 -6.67 -22.66 12.44
N PHE A 73 -6.83 -22.07 11.26
CA PHE A 73 -7.48 -22.71 10.11
C PHE A 73 -6.69 -23.93 9.63
N VAL A 74 -5.37 -23.82 9.57
CA VAL A 74 -4.50 -24.90 9.08
C VAL A 74 -4.48 -26.07 10.05
N ALA A 75 -4.49 -25.82 11.36
CA ALA A 75 -4.42 -26.84 12.40
C ALA A 75 -5.67 -27.73 12.48
N ASP A 76 -6.84 -27.24 12.12
CA ASP A 76 -8.10 -27.99 12.18
C ASP A 76 -8.64 -28.26 10.76
N ALA A 77 -8.52 -29.53 10.32
CA ALA A 77 -8.96 -29.96 8.99
C ALA A 77 -10.49 -29.92 8.80
N SER A 78 -11.28 -29.70 9.85
CA SER A 78 -12.74 -29.57 9.74
C SER A 78 -13.16 -28.23 9.11
N TYR A 79 -12.29 -27.20 9.13
CA TYR A 79 -12.56 -25.94 8.45
C TYR A 79 -12.46 -26.10 6.93
N GLY A 80 -13.55 -25.78 6.23
CA GLY A 80 -13.64 -25.74 4.77
C GLY A 80 -13.46 -24.34 4.21
N THR A 81 -13.87 -23.29 4.96
CA THR A 81 -13.72 -21.91 4.54
C THR A 81 -13.15 -21.04 5.67
N MET A 82 -12.43 -19.99 5.28
CA MET A 82 -12.13 -18.85 6.14
C MET A 82 -12.81 -17.63 5.52
N SER A 83 -13.80 -17.06 6.21
CA SER A 83 -14.58 -15.92 5.75
C SER A 83 -14.41 -14.71 6.65
N ILE A 84 -14.74 -13.50 6.13
CA ILE A 84 -14.74 -12.25 6.87
C ILE A 84 -16.17 -11.71 7.06
N ALA A 85 -16.32 -10.59 7.76
CA ALA A 85 -17.62 -10.10 8.21
C ALA A 85 -18.63 -9.80 7.10
N ASP A 86 -18.19 -9.36 5.94
CA ASP A 86 -19.00 -9.08 4.75
C ASP A 86 -19.36 -10.34 3.93
N GLY A 87 -18.87 -11.52 4.34
CA GLY A 87 -19.10 -12.80 3.68
C GLY A 87 -18.05 -13.17 2.63
N ALA A 88 -17.05 -12.34 2.37
CA ALA A 88 -15.97 -12.70 1.45
C ALA A 88 -15.15 -13.87 2.01
N VAL A 89 -14.86 -14.86 1.15
CA VAL A 89 -14.08 -16.05 1.49
C VAL A 89 -12.62 -15.80 1.11
N LEU A 90 -11.72 -15.86 2.09
CA LEU A 90 -10.28 -15.66 1.91
C LEU A 90 -9.55 -16.97 1.55
N LEU A 91 -10.04 -18.10 2.04
CA LEU A 91 -9.41 -19.40 1.89
C LEU A 91 -10.47 -20.50 1.85
N THR A 92 -10.32 -21.43 0.92
CA THR A 92 -11.20 -22.61 0.80
C THR A 92 -10.36 -23.87 0.88
N ARG A 93 -10.81 -24.88 1.64
CA ARG A 93 -10.21 -26.21 1.75
C ARG A 93 -11.15 -27.27 1.21
N LYS A 94 -10.64 -28.21 0.41
CA LYS A 94 -11.39 -29.38 -0.06
C LYS A 94 -11.77 -30.29 1.13
N GLY A 95 -13.04 -30.67 1.19
CA GLY A 95 -13.54 -31.66 2.19
C GLY A 95 -13.84 -31.09 3.57
N GLY A 96 -13.47 -29.89 3.92
CA GLY A 96 -13.87 -29.25 5.17
C GLY A 96 -15.32 -28.74 5.10
N GLN A 97 -16.01 -28.68 6.25
CA GLN A 97 -17.43 -28.32 6.33
C GLN A 97 -17.72 -27.07 7.20
N ARG A 98 -16.79 -26.69 8.06
CA ARG A 98 -16.95 -25.56 8.98
C ARG A 98 -16.40 -24.27 8.36
N ASP A 99 -16.94 -23.14 8.78
CA ASP A 99 -16.38 -21.80 8.48
C ASP A 99 -15.61 -21.26 9.69
N LEU A 100 -14.40 -20.75 9.45
CA LEU A 100 -13.66 -19.93 10.40
C LEU A 100 -13.94 -18.45 10.10
N ARG A 101 -14.65 -17.78 10.99
CA ARG A 101 -14.91 -16.37 10.87
C ARG A 101 -13.67 -15.57 11.30
N ALA A 102 -12.93 -15.04 10.32
CA ALA A 102 -11.77 -14.21 10.58
C ALA A 102 -12.19 -12.78 11.00
N THR A 103 -11.42 -12.18 11.90
CA THR A 103 -11.65 -10.83 12.44
C THR A 103 -10.49 -9.88 12.18
N GLN A 104 -9.30 -10.42 11.96
CA GLN A 104 -8.06 -9.67 11.67
C GLN A 104 -7.62 -9.81 10.22
N SER A 105 -7.80 -11.01 9.63
CA SER A 105 -7.61 -11.21 8.19
C SER A 105 -8.67 -10.43 7.39
N PHE A 106 -8.34 -9.99 6.20
CA PHE A 106 -9.24 -9.19 5.36
C PHE A 106 -8.96 -9.37 3.88
N ALA A 107 -9.92 -8.98 3.04
CA ALA A 107 -9.71 -8.85 1.60
C ALA A 107 -9.30 -7.42 1.24
N ILE A 108 -8.36 -7.26 0.32
CA ILE A 108 -8.02 -5.98 -0.30
C ILE A 108 -9.05 -5.76 -1.42
N ALA A 109 -10.20 -5.18 -1.06
CA ALA A 109 -11.29 -4.91 -1.98
C ALA A 109 -11.14 -3.54 -2.67
N TYR A 110 -10.51 -2.61 -2.00
CA TYR A 110 -10.37 -1.22 -2.44
C TYR A 110 -8.93 -0.73 -2.32
N ALA A 111 -8.59 0.28 -3.12
CA ALA A 111 -7.24 0.86 -3.10
C ALA A 111 -6.78 1.33 -1.69
N TRP A 112 -7.69 1.85 -0.87
CA TRP A 112 -7.34 2.28 0.49
C TRP A 112 -7.07 1.12 1.47
N ASP A 113 -7.46 -0.12 1.14
CA ASP A 113 -7.10 -1.29 1.94
C ASP A 113 -5.62 -1.62 1.84
N LEU A 114 -4.97 -1.20 0.73
CA LEU A 114 -3.52 -1.30 0.57
C LEU A 114 -2.75 -0.53 1.65
N LEU A 115 -3.29 0.62 2.11
CA LEU A 115 -2.68 1.37 3.23
C LEU A 115 -2.73 0.56 4.54
N ARG A 116 -3.83 -0.17 4.79
CA ARG A 116 -3.92 -1.08 5.95
C ARG A 116 -2.93 -2.23 5.81
N ALA A 117 -2.91 -2.88 4.65
CA ALA A 117 -2.01 -3.99 4.39
C ALA A 117 -0.53 -3.57 4.50
N ASN A 118 -0.19 -2.34 4.06
CA ASN A 118 1.16 -1.79 4.21
C ASN A 118 1.56 -1.62 5.69
N VAL A 119 0.66 -1.10 6.53
CA VAL A 119 0.89 -0.99 7.99
C VAL A 119 1.13 -2.37 8.59
N GLU A 120 0.28 -3.36 8.27
CA GLU A 120 0.43 -4.73 8.76
C GLU A 120 1.76 -5.35 8.32
N ALA A 121 2.14 -5.17 7.04
CA ALA A 121 3.41 -5.66 6.50
C ALA A 121 4.62 -5.04 7.23
N MET A 122 4.58 -3.74 7.49
CA MET A 122 5.66 -3.03 8.19
C MET A 122 5.74 -3.44 9.65
N THR A 123 4.60 -3.58 10.34
CA THR A 123 4.52 -4.00 11.73
C THR A 123 5.04 -5.43 11.92
N ALA A 124 4.73 -6.34 10.99
CA ALA A 124 5.18 -7.73 11.02
C ALA A 124 6.69 -7.89 10.74
N ARG A 125 7.34 -6.89 10.14
CA ARG A 125 8.77 -6.94 9.80
C ARG A 125 9.63 -6.89 11.06
N LYS A 126 10.44 -7.92 11.26
CA LYS A 126 11.31 -8.06 12.46
C LYS A 126 12.62 -7.29 12.33
N HIS A 127 13.15 -7.15 11.12
CA HIS A 127 14.46 -6.56 10.88
C HIS A 127 14.36 -5.42 9.87
N TYR A 128 14.91 -4.29 10.25
CA TYR A 128 15.09 -3.09 9.42
C TYR A 128 16.58 -2.92 9.17
N VAL A 129 16.99 -3.00 7.91
CA VAL A 129 18.40 -2.98 7.50
C VAL A 129 18.70 -1.67 6.79
N GLN A 130 19.82 -1.05 7.13
CA GLN A 130 20.33 0.13 6.43
C GLN A 130 21.53 -0.31 5.58
N GLU A 131 21.30 -0.50 4.28
CA GLU A 131 22.37 -0.86 3.32
C GLU A 131 23.13 0.36 2.79
N SER A 132 22.62 1.56 3.06
CA SER A 132 23.26 2.84 2.77
C SER A 132 23.21 3.75 4.00
N GLY A 133 24.26 4.53 4.20
CA GLY A 133 24.34 5.47 5.31
C GLY A 133 23.47 6.71 5.12
N ALA A 134 23.06 7.29 6.23
CA ALA A 134 22.41 8.60 6.28
C ALA A 134 23.42 9.69 6.72
N HIS A 135 23.17 10.94 6.35
CA HIS A 135 23.97 12.06 6.86
C HIS A 135 23.86 12.18 8.40
N ALA A 136 24.93 12.59 9.07
CA ALA A 136 24.99 12.65 10.55
C ALA A 136 23.90 13.51 11.23
N SER A 137 23.31 14.47 10.48
CA SER A 137 22.21 15.31 10.99
C SER A 137 20.81 14.73 10.75
N VAL A 138 20.69 13.51 10.25
CA VAL A 138 19.40 12.83 10.10
C VAL A 138 18.93 12.36 11.47
N TYR A 139 17.71 12.76 11.83
CA TYR A 139 17.08 12.33 13.08
C TYR A 139 16.10 11.18 12.78
N VAL A 140 16.21 10.09 13.54
CA VAL A 140 15.33 8.91 13.40
C VAL A 140 14.72 8.59 14.77
N ASP A 141 13.39 8.68 14.84
CA ASP A 141 12.57 8.20 15.96
C ASP A 141 11.63 7.10 15.47
N GLY A 142 12.12 5.86 15.49
CA GLY A 142 11.39 4.70 14.97
C GLY A 142 12.30 3.71 14.25
N ARG A 143 11.71 2.96 13.30
CA ARG A 143 12.42 1.92 12.54
C ARG A 143 12.64 2.37 11.09
N LEU A 144 13.88 2.39 10.66
CA LEU A 144 14.25 2.83 9.30
C LEU A 144 14.96 1.71 8.54
N GLN A 145 14.45 1.37 7.36
CA GLN A 145 15.15 0.58 6.35
C GLN A 145 15.60 1.48 5.21
N VAL A 146 16.83 1.27 4.73
CA VAL A 146 17.41 2.02 3.61
C VAL A 146 18.06 1.04 2.64
N GLY A 147 17.64 1.08 1.38
CA GLY A 147 18.20 0.26 0.32
C GLY A 147 19.55 0.76 -0.19
N LYS A 148 20.14 -0.03 -1.09
CA LYS A 148 21.47 0.22 -1.67
C LYS A 148 21.50 1.50 -2.50
N GLY A 149 22.59 2.26 -2.39
CA GLY A 149 22.81 3.46 -3.19
C GLY A 149 21.87 4.62 -2.88
N THR A 150 21.00 4.50 -1.87
CA THR A 150 20.12 5.56 -1.41
C THR A 150 20.90 6.61 -0.63
N LYS A 151 20.58 7.88 -0.88
CA LYS A 151 21.20 9.04 -0.22
C LYS A 151 20.17 9.77 0.64
N ILE A 152 20.40 9.79 1.95
CA ILE A 152 19.60 10.59 2.89
C ILE A 152 20.41 11.83 3.28
N LEU A 153 19.92 12.99 2.87
CA LEU A 153 20.61 14.29 2.93
C LEU A 153 20.40 14.98 4.30
N PRO A 154 21.13 16.05 4.60
CA PRO A 154 21.02 16.77 5.86
C PRO A 154 19.61 17.22 6.23
N GLY A 155 19.31 17.23 7.54
CA GLY A 155 18.08 17.78 8.10
C GLY A 155 16.83 16.94 7.85
N VAL A 156 16.97 15.70 7.38
CA VAL A 156 15.84 14.77 7.26
C VAL A 156 15.42 14.27 8.63
N VAL A 157 14.11 14.27 8.89
CA VAL A 157 13.49 13.71 10.09
C VAL A 157 12.64 12.52 9.72
N ILE A 158 12.87 11.40 10.38
CA ILE A 158 12.11 10.15 10.23
C ILE A 158 11.41 9.85 11.56
N GLU A 159 10.10 9.55 11.52
CA GLU A 159 9.33 9.18 12.71
C GLU A 159 8.44 7.96 12.42
N GLY A 160 8.47 6.95 13.30
CA GLY A 160 7.74 5.70 13.12
C GLY A 160 8.44 4.73 12.16
N ASP A 161 7.68 3.94 11.43
CA ASP A 161 8.21 2.89 10.56
C ASP A 161 8.33 3.40 9.11
N VAL A 162 9.57 3.46 8.60
CA VAL A 162 9.84 3.93 7.25
C VAL A 162 10.73 2.95 6.50
N ILE A 163 10.31 2.60 5.27
CA ILE A 163 11.09 1.78 4.34
C ILE A 163 11.38 2.63 3.11
N ILE A 164 12.65 2.73 2.75
CA ILE A 164 13.14 3.40 1.55
C ILE A 164 13.89 2.38 0.71
N GLY A 165 13.52 2.25 -0.56
CA GLY A 165 14.12 1.34 -1.53
C GLY A 165 15.51 1.76 -1.99
N ASP A 166 15.97 1.15 -3.08
CA ASP A 166 17.29 1.34 -3.65
C ASP A 166 17.39 2.62 -4.49
N HIS A 167 18.58 3.23 -4.51
CA HIS A 167 18.94 4.36 -5.38
C HIS A 167 18.03 5.59 -5.22
N CYS A 168 17.44 5.79 -4.05
CA CYS A 168 16.61 6.94 -3.75
C CYS A 168 17.46 8.17 -3.37
N LYS A 169 16.85 9.36 -3.52
CA LYS A 169 17.37 10.60 -2.98
C LYS A 169 16.32 11.20 -2.04
N VAL A 170 16.66 11.36 -0.77
CA VAL A 170 15.76 11.85 0.28
C VAL A 170 16.37 13.09 0.93
N GLY A 171 15.62 14.18 0.93
CA GLY A 171 16.05 15.45 1.51
C GLY A 171 16.57 16.47 0.49
N PRO A 172 17.13 17.59 1.00
CA PRO A 172 17.30 17.90 2.44
C PRO A 172 15.99 18.33 3.13
N ASN A 173 16.03 18.39 4.48
CA ASN A 173 14.96 18.96 5.29
C ASN A 173 13.55 18.42 4.98
N CYS A 174 13.40 17.12 4.76
CA CYS A 174 12.09 16.46 4.67
C CYS A 174 11.67 15.87 6.01
N TYR A 175 10.34 15.69 6.16
CA TYR A 175 9.75 14.98 7.28
C TYR A 175 8.97 13.77 6.77
N ILE A 176 9.42 12.55 7.10
CA ILE A 176 8.78 11.30 6.70
C ILE A 176 8.35 10.56 7.94
N ARG A 177 7.06 10.21 8.02
CA ARG A 177 6.52 9.64 9.25
C ARG A 177 5.43 8.60 9.06
N GLY A 178 5.11 7.92 10.18
CA GLY A 178 4.13 6.84 10.20
C GLY A 178 4.61 5.62 9.44
N SER A 179 3.69 4.80 8.95
CA SER A 179 4.01 3.60 8.16
C SER A 179 4.16 3.95 6.69
N THR A 180 5.30 4.52 6.30
CA THR A 180 5.58 5.00 4.94
C THR A 180 6.55 4.09 4.20
N ALA A 181 6.13 3.61 3.02
CA ALA A 181 6.96 2.82 2.11
C ALA A 181 7.28 3.64 0.86
N ILE A 182 8.57 3.76 0.54
CA ILE A 182 9.09 4.45 -0.63
C ILE A 182 9.82 3.42 -1.49
N GLY A 183 9.38 3.24 -2.72
CA GLY A 183 9.97 2.32 -3.69
C GLY A 183 11.33 2.77 -4.20
N ASP A 184 11.91 1.99 -5.11
CA ASP A 184 13.23 2.26 -5.66
C ASP A 184 13.26 3.52 -6.54
N LYS A 185 14.42 4.18 -6.62
CA LYS A 185 14.69 5.32 -7.50
C LYS A 185 13.75 6.50 -7.29
N CYS A 186 13.15 6.62 -6.10
CA CYS A 186 12.30 7.75 -5.76
C CYS A 186 13.12 8.98 -5.34
N HIS A 187 12.54 10.15 -5.55
CA HIS A 187 13.06 11.42 -5.06
C HIS A 187 12.05 12.09 -4.13
N VAL A 188 12.41 12.25 -2.86
CA VAL A 188 11.67 13.04 -1.89
C VAL A 188 12.53 14.25 -1.55
N GLY A 189 12.15 15.43 -2.03
CA GLY A 189 13.02 16.61 -2.01
C GLY A 189 12.78 17.54 -0.83
N GLN A 190 13.25 18.78 -1.01
CA GLN A 190 13.28 19.79 0.07
C GLN A 190 11.90 20.16 0.58
N ALA A 191 11.76 20.26 1.90
CA ALA A 191 10.55 20.69 2.60
C ALA A 191 9.30 19.89 2.18
N VAL A 192 9.49 18.60 1.96
CA VAL A 192 8.39 17.64 1.69
C VAL A 192 8.03 16.93 2.99
N GLU A 193 6.75 16.86 3.30
CA GLU A 193 6.24 15.99 4.36
C GLU A 193 5.48 14.81 3.75
N ILE A 194 5.83 13.58 4.19
CA ILE A 194 5.13 12.35 3.81
C ILE A 194 4.68 11.61 5.06
N LYS A 195 3.41 11.20 5.06
CA LYS A 195 2.81 10.50 6.21
C LYS A 195 1.95 9.33 5.76
N ASN A 196 2.17 8.13 6.35
CA ASN A 196 1.35 6.93 6.13
C ASN A 196 1.06 6.65 4.64
N SER A 197 2.06 6.70 3.78
CA SER A 197 1.87 6.69 2.34
C SER A 197 2.72 5.62 1.67
N ILE A 198 2.31 5.23 0.46
CA ILE A 198 3.04 4.31 -0.40
C ILE A 198 3.43 5.05 -1.66
N LEU A 199 4.72 5.10 -1.97
CA LEU A 199 5.26 5.63 -3.22
C LEU A 199 5.87 4.49 -4.00
N LEU A 200 5.39 4.23 -5.21
CA LEU A 200 5.94 3.21 -6.09
C LEU A 200 7.21 3.70 -6.80
N PRO A 201 7.99 2.80 -7.40
CA PRO A 201 9.31 3.12 -7.95
C PRO A 201 9.31 4.30 -8.95
N GLY A 202 10.39 5.08 -8.90
CA GLY A 202 10.61 6.20 -9.82
C GLY A 202 9.79 7.45 -9.54
N THR A 203 9.02 7.48 -8.46
CA THR A 203 8.16 8.60 -8.11
C THR A 203 8.96 9.77 -7.53
N ASN A 204 8.63 10.99 -7.96
CA ASN A 204 9.25 12.24 -7.55
C ASN A 204 8.25 13.15 -6.81
N VAL A 205 8.57 13.48 -5.56
CA VAL A 205 7.92 14.52 -4.75
C VAL A 205 9.01 15.53 -4.38
N GLY A 206 9.33 16.43 -5.31
CA GLY A 206 10.59 17.16 -5.29
C GLY A 206 10.66 18.36 -4.35
N HIS A 207 9.54 19.07 -4.11
CA HIS A 207 9.60 20.39 -3.46
C HIS A 207 8.30 20.74 -2.74
N LEU A 208 8.40 21.26 -1.49
CA LEU A 208 7.35 22.01 -0.79
C LEU A 208 5.97 21.32 -0.79
N SER A 209 5.93 20.00 -0.71
CA SER A 209 4.71 19.21 -0.89
C SER A 209 4.29 18.49 0.40
N TYR A 210 2.98 18.29 0.56
CA TYR A 210 2.45 17.44 1.60
C TYR A 210 1.71 16.25 1.00
N LEU A 211 2.08 15.04 1.46
CA LEU A 211 1.48 13.78 1.06
C LEU A 211 1.07 13.00 2.31
N GLY A 212 -0.22 12.91 2.57
CA GLY A 212 -0.74 12.19 3.74
C GLY A 212 -1.73 11.10 3.38
N ASP A 213 -1.57 9.90 3.96
CA ASP A 213 -2.48 8.76 3.84
C ASP A 213 -2.84 8.46 2.35
N SER A 214 -1.82 8.47 1.48
CA SER A 214 -1.95 8.46 0.02
C SER A 214 -1.17 7.31 -0.61
N ILE A 215 -1.51 7.00 -1.86
CA ILE A 215 -0.80 6.01 -2.66
C ILE A 215 -0.46 6.62 -4.01
N LEU A 216 0.82 6.63 -4.35
CA LEU A 216 1.34 7.08 -5.64
C LEU A 216 1.87 5.89 -6.43
N GLY A 217 1.41 5.75 -7.66
CA GLY A 217 1.88 4.80 -8.64
C GLY A 217 3.34 5.02 -9.05
N GLU A 218 3.80 4.27 -10.05
CA GLU A 218 5.15 4.41 -10.58
C GLU A 218 5.33 5.71 -11.38
N LYS A 219 6.53 6.28 -11.32
CA LYS A 219 6.93 7.44 -12.13
C LYS A 219 6.00 8.65 -12.00
N VAL A 220 5.27 8.77 -10.90
CA VAL A 220 4.50 9.97 -10.60
C VAL A 220 5.44 11.14 -10.36
N ASN A 221 5.11 12.32 -10.87
CA ASN A 221 5.88 13.54 -10.65
C ASN A 221 5.00 14.66 -10.09
N PHE A 222 5.25 15.04 -8.84
CA PHE A 222 4.58 16.17 -8.21
C PHE A 222 5.27 17.49 -8.55
N GLY A 223 4.53 18.40 -9.17
CA GLY A 223 4.94 19.81 -9.27
C GLY A 223 5.10 20.43 -7.88
N ALA A 224 6.01 21.38 -7.75
CA ALA A 224 6.30 22.04 -6.48
C ALA A 224 5.03 22.60 -5.81
N GLY A 225 4.89 22.39 -4.50
CA GLY A 225 3.72 22.84 -3.75
C GLY A 225 2.45 22.02 -3.97
N THR A 226 2.55 20.82 -4.49
CA THR A 226 1.40 19.89 -4.56
C THR A 226 1.01 19.42 -3.16
N ILE A 227 -0.26 19.58 -2.79
CA ILE A 227 -0.80 19.24 -1.46
C ILE A 227 -1.94 18.25 -1.59
N THR A 228 -1.86 17.12 -0.87
CA THR A 228 -2.99 16.20 -0.71
C THR A 228 -3.70 16.46 0.62
N SER A 229 -4.94 16.90 0.60
CA SER A 229 -5.75 16.95 1.81
C SER A 229 -6.16 15.52 2.22
N ASN A 230 -6.08 15.19 3.50
CA ASN A 230 -6.39 13.84 4.01
C ASN A 230 -7.42 13.82 5.15
N LEU A 231 -7.94 14.97 5.57
CA LEU A 231 -8.92 15.09 6.63
C LEU A 231 -10.07 16.00 6.19
N ARG A 232 -11.31 15.57 6.44
CA ARG A 232 -12.51 16.38 6.22
C ARG A 232 -12.65 17.42 7.32
N HIS A 233 -13.17 18.61 6.99
CA HIS A 233 -13.44 19.67 7.97
C HIS A 233 -14.43 19.26 9.06
N ASP A 234 -15.42 18.41 8.72
CA ASP A 234 -16.42 17.88 9.65
C ASP A 234 -15.90 16.69 10.47
N GLY A 235 -14.67 16.23 10.22
CA GLY A 235 -14.06 15.07 10.90
C GLY A 235 -14.72 13.72 10.60
N GLY A 236 -15.65 13.66 9.64
CA GLY A 236 -16.35 12.44 9.22
C GLY A 236 -15.48 11.46 8.43
N MET A 237 -16.04 10.27 8.15
CA MET A 237 -15.38 9.27 7.28
C MET A 237 -15.36 9.74 5.84
N HIS A 238 -14.30 9.36 5.13
CA HIS A 238 -14.18 9.66 3.71
C HIS A 238 -15.05 8.73 2.87
N ARG A 239 -15.56 9.27 1.77
CA ARG A 239 -16.18 8.48 0.69
C ARG A 239 -15.39 8.68 -0.59
N SER A 240 -15.23 7.62 -1.37
CA SER A 240 -14.50 7.65 -2.64
C SER A 240 -15.31 6.98 -3.75
N PRO A 241 -15.30 7.49 -4.99
CA PRO A 241 -16.00 6.87 -6.09
C PRO A 241 -15.36 5.53 -6.47
N VAL A 242 -16.18 4.50 -6.66
CA VAL A 242 -15.77 3.19 -7.20
C VAL A 242 -16.83 2.75 -8.21
N ALA A 243 -16.44 2.54 -9.45
CA ALA A 243 -17.37 2.14 -10.54
C ALA A 243 -18.67 2.98 -10.56
N GLY A 244 -18.54 4.30 -10.42
CA GLY A 244 -19.68 5.25 -10.44
C GLY A 244 -20.45 5.40 -9.13
N ASN A 245 -20.17 4.61 -8.10
CA ASN A 245 -20.84 4.65 -6.80
C ASN A 245 -19.93 5.26 -5.72
N MET A 246 -20.52 6.05 -4.80
CA MET A 246 -19.81 6.58 -3.64
C MET A 246 -19.75 5.53 -2.53
N VAL A 247 -18.57 4.96 -2.30
CA VAL A 247 -18.31 3.94 -1.27
C VAL A 247 -17.75 4.60 -0.02
N ASP A 248 -18.26 4.22 1.16
CA ASP A 248 -17.66 4.59 2.44
C ASP A 248 -16.33 3.84 2.60
N THR A 249 -15.27 4.58 2.90
CA THR A 249 -13.93 4.01 3.01
C THR A 249 -13.62 3.45 4.39
N GLY A 250 -14.48 3.69 5.37
CA GLY A 250 -14.21 3.40 6.78
C GLY A 250 -13.01 4.16 7.36
N ARG A 251 -12.48 5.16 6.61
CA ARG A 251 -11.26 5.89 6.99
C ARG A 251 -11.56 7.34 7.29
N ARG A 252 -11.13 7.78 8.46
CA ARG A 252 -11.19 9.20 8.86
C ARG A 252 -10.09 10.03 8.18
N LYS A 253 -8.98 9.38 7.78
CA LYS A 253 -7.89 9.99 7.02
C LYS A 253 -7.65 9.19 5.74
N LEU A 254 -7.78 9.87 4.61
CA LEU A 254 -7.50 9.34 3.29
C LEU A 254 -7.11 10.50 2.37
N GLY A 255 -5.92 10.45 1.82
CA GLY A 255 -5.42 11.42 0.84
C GLY A 255 -5.82 11.07 -0.58
N ALA A 256 -4.86 11.04 -1.49
CA ALA A 256 -5.06 10.77 -2.90
C ALA A 256 -4.61 9.36 -3.29
N ILE A 257 -5.25 8.80 -4.33
CA ILE A 257 -4.85 7.55 -4.97
C ILE A 257 -4.49 7.88 -6.42
N ILE A 258 -3.22 7.78 -6.75
CA ILE A 258 -2.65 8.32 -7.98
C ILE A 258 -2.05 7.18 -8.80
N GLY A 259 -2.52 7.03 -10.05
CA GLY A 259 -2.03 6.06 -11.01
C GLY A 259 -0.62 6.36 -11.50
N ASP A 260 -0.07 5.43 -12.30
CA ASP A 260 1.28 5.56 -12.82
C ASP A 260 1.41 6.74 -13.80
N GLY A 261 2.61 7.33 -13.86
CA GLY A 261 2.93 8.36 -14.83
C GLY A 261 2.16 9.69 -14.68
N VAL A 262 1.44 9.90 -13.58
CA VAL A 262 0.72 11.15 -13.34
C VAL A 262 1.69 12.30 -13.09
N HIS A 263 1.45 13.44 -13.73
CA HIS A 263 2.21 14.68 -13.55
C HIS A 263 1.30 15.78 -13.01
N THR A 264 1.59 16.32 -11.81
CA THR A 264 0.85 17.49 -11.32
C THR A 264 1.57 18.79 -11.68
N GLY A 265 0.79 19.81 -12.04
CA GLY A 265 1.29 21.19 -12.13
C GLY A 265 1.69 21.71 -10.74
N ILE A 266 2.50 22.78 -10.71
CA ILE A 266 2.86 23.45 -9.45
C ILE A 266 1.60 23.91 -8.70
N HIS A 267 1.64 23.88 -7.36
CA HIS A 267 0.52 24.30 -6.49
C HIS A 267 -0.81 23.57 -6.76
N THR A 268 -0.76 22.32 -7.21
CA THR A 268 -1.96 21.49 -7.31
C THR A 268 -2.47 21.12 -5.91
N SER A 269 -3.76 21.33 -5.66
CA SER A 269 -4.45 20.95 -4.43
C SER A 269 -5.39 19.80 -4.70
N ILE A 270 -5.19 18.66 -3.99
CA ILE A 270 -5.96 17.44 -4.22
C ILE A 270 -6.88 17.20 -3.01
N TYR A 271 -8.18 17.10 -3.25
CA TYR A 271 -9.16 16.81 -2.20
C TYR A 271 -9.04 15.38 -1.71
N PRO A 272 -9.48 15.10 -0.46
CA PRO A 272 -9.38 13.78 0.14
C PRO A 272 -10.15 12.73 -0.66
N GLY A 273 -9.55 11.54 -0.80
CA GLY A 273 -10.16 10.40 -1.48
C GLY A 273 -10.28 10.54 -3.00
N ARG A 274 -9.63 11.56 -3.60
CA ARG A 274 -9.62 11.73 -5.07
C ARG A 274 -8.62 10.79 -5.72
N LYS A 275 -8.94 10.42 -6.97
CA LYS A 275 -8.16 9.51 -7.79
C LYS A 275 -7.74 10.19 -9.07
N LEU A 276 -6.49 9.97 -9.48
CA LEU A 276 -5.96 10.40 -10.78
C LEU A 276 -5.54 9.15 -11.56
N TRP A 277 -6.07 9.00 -12.77
CA TRP A 277 -5.78 7.84 -13.63
C TRP A 277 -4.38 7.90 -14.23
N PRO A 278 -3.82 6.79 -14.67
CA PRO A 278 -2.48 6.75 -15.24
C PRO A 278 -2.31 7.76 -16.39
N GLU A 279 -1.09 8.33 -16.49
CA GLU A 279 -0.67 9.27 -17.53
C GLU A 279 -1.47 10.59 -17.58
N THR A 280 -2.32 10.87 -16.57
CA THR A 280 -3.03 12.16 -16.49
C THR A 280 -2.15 13.26 -15.93
N SER A 281 -2.54 14.51 -16.17
CA SER A 281 -1.82 15.67 -15.64
C SER A 281 -2.77 16.75 -15.15
N THR A 282 -2.25 17.65 -14.31
CA THR A 282 -2.97 18.85 -13.87
C THR A 282 -2.27 20.12 -14.32
N LEU A 283 -3.05 21.18 -14.54
CA LEU A 283 -2.48 22.52 -14.77
C LEU A 283 -1.92 23.13 -13.48
N PRO A 284 -1.00 24.09 -13.57
CA PRO A 284 -0.57 24.87 -12.41
C PRO A 284 -1.74 25.52 -11.67
N GLY A 285 -1.74 25.39 -10.33
CA GLY A 285 -2.81 25.91 -9.47
C GLY A 285 -4.12 25.13 -9.52
N ALA A 286 -4.15 23.96 -10.13
CA ALA A 286 -5.36 23.17 -10.24
C ALA A 286 -5.90 22.72 -8.87
N ILE A 287 -7.23 22.75 -8.74
CA ILE A 287 -7.95 22.16 -7.61
C ILE A 287 -8.64 20.90 -8.09
N VAL A 288 -8.18 19.74 -7.58
CA VAL A 288 -8.72 18.43 -7.93
C VAL A 288 -9.80 18.05 -6.92
N ASP A 289 -11.04 18.45 -7.18
CA ASP A 289 -12.22 18.17 -6.36
C ASP A 289 -13.01 16.93 -6.84
N LYS A 290 -12.67 16.43 -8.02
CA LYS A 290 -13.22 15.21 -8.64
C LYS A 290 -12.08 14.32 -9.16
N ASP A 291 -12.40 13.04 -9.39
CA ASP A 291 -11.44 12.13 -10.00
C ASP A 291 -11.08 12.59 -11.43
N ILE A 292 -9.81 12.45 -11.82
CA ILE A 292 -9.32 12.72 -13.16
C ILE A 292 -9.12 11.38 -13.87
N LEU A 293 -9.93 11.14 -14.90
CA LEU A 293 -9.98 9.83 -15.58
C LEU A 293 -9.16 9.81 -16.88
N SER A 294 -8.93 10.97 -17.50
CA SER A 294 -8.19 11.14 -18.76
C SER A 294 -7.65 12.56 -18.86
#